data_b0970099c13dba49253974517ca975b5
#
_entry.id   b0970099c13dba49253974517ca975b5
#
_cell.length_a   1.000
_cell.length_b   1.000
_cell.length_c   1.000
_cell.angle_alpha   90.00
_cell.angle_beta   90.00
_cell.angle_gamma   90.00
#
_symmetry.space_group_name_H-M   'P 1'
#
loop_
_entity.id
_entity.type
_entity.pdbx_description
1 polymer ?
#
loop_
_entity_poly.entity_id
_entity_poly.type
_entity_poly.pdbx_seq_one_letter_code
_entity_poly.pdbx_strand_id
1 'polypeptide(L)'
;MEKSFGSGNFGTWIYDEFQLPAYKYTCNQYQIPEKMPLVNKDSIWGDYRNHFSQIGNDRIIGLTSNFGYIKIRQDEGGPKILNDYDPKNGQYAGGFGYFTDGKDCLSTFYQEQQDFERYFGCGYFKKTIKNKNYSINQTVFAPYGDDPVLISKISITNNSGKNIQGKWFEYWGHDVYQMTYRAQ
;
A
#
# COMPACT_ATOMS: atom_id res chain seq x y z
N MET A 1 8.78 11.95 26.05
CA MET A 1 8.33 10.54 26.20
C MET A 1 7.19 10.36 25.23
N GLU A 2 7.48 9.81 24.05
CA GLU A 2 6.45 9.51 23.05
C GLU A 2 5.50 8.49 23.63
N LYS A 3 4.23 8.83 23.70
CA LYS A 3 3.20 7.88 24.11
C LYS A 3 3.00 6.87 22.99
N SER A 4 3.54 5.68 23.13
CA SER A 4 3.23 4.54 22.28
C SER A 4 1.77 4.13 22.52
N PHE A 5 0.90 4.44 21.57
CA PHE A 5 -0.50 4.00 21.60
C PHE A 5 -0.58 2.59 21.00
N GLY A 6 -0.22 1.56 21.76
CA GLY A 6 -0.43 0.19 21.33
C GLY A 6 0.12 -0.15 19.94
N SER A 7 1.31 0.38 19.62
CA SER A 7 1.89 0.27 18.26
C SER A 7 2.22 -1.15 17.84
N GLY A 8 2.19 -2.10 18.78
CA GLY A 8 2.53 -3.50 18.48
C GLY A 8 3.97 -3.66 17.99
N ASN A 9 4.25 -4.78 17.35
CA ASN A 9 5.58 -5.12 16.84
C ASN A 9 5.75 -4.77 15.34
N PHE A 10 4.83 -4.02 14.75
CA PHE A 10 4.80 -3.80 13.30
C PHE A 10 5.35 -2.44 12.87
N GLY A 11 5.45 -1.50 13.80
CA GLY A 11 5.88 -0.14 13.54
C GLY A 11 5.62 0.78 14.73
N THR A 12 5.54 2.06 14.47
CA THR A 12 5.35 3.09 15.49
C THR A 12 4.38 4.16 15.03
N TRP A 13 3.65 4.76 15.98
CA TRP A 13 2.92 5.98 15.74
C TRP A 13 3.88 7.17 15.68
N ILE A 14 3.72 8.00 14.66
CA ILE A 14 4.44 9.26 14.46
C ILE A 14 3.46 10.40 14.22
N TYR A 15 3.94 11.62 14.29
CA TYR A 15 3.26 12.77 13.69
C TYR A 15 3.88 13.02 12.31
N ASP A 16 3.02 13.19 11.29
CA ASP A 16 3.44 13.48 9.93
C ASP A 16 3.81 14.97 9.73
N GLU A 17 4.08 15.36 8.49
CA GLU A 17 4.41 16.75 8.13
C GLU A 17 3.29 17.76 8.40
N PHE A 18 2.05 17.27 8.58
CA PHE A 18 0.88 18.07 8.92
C PHE A 18 0.55 18.04 10.42
N GLN A 19 1.41 17.46 11.24
CA GLN A 19 1.19 17.22 12.67
C GLN A 19 -0.03 16.33 12.96
N LEU A 20 -0.40 15.46 12.00
CA LEU A 20 -1.45 14.47 12.17
C LEU A 20 -0.85 13.11 12.50
N PRO A 21 -1.56 12.27 13.27
CA PRO A 21 -1.08 10.93 13.58
C PRO A 21 -1.01 10.06 12.32
N ALA A 22 0.12 9.40 12.14
CA ALA A 22 0.33 8.41 11.09
C ALA A 22 1.03 7.17 11.68
N TYR A 23 0.68 6.00 11.19
CA TYR A 23 1.35 4.77 11.58
C TYR A 23 2.47 4.45 10.59
N LYS A 24 3.73 4.55 11.05
CA LYS A 24 4.90 4.14 10.28
C LYS A 24 5.10 2.64 10.45
N TYR A 25 4.79 1.88 9.40
CA TYR A 25 4.91 0.43 9.37
C TYR A 25 6.31 0.03 8.86
N THR A 26 7.08 -0.66 9.68
CA THR A 26 8.47 -1.03 9.37
C THR A 26 8.73 -2.54 9.41
N CYS A 27 7.79 -3.32 9.94
CA CYS A 27 7.96 -4.75 10.09
C CYS A 27 8.08 -5.46 8.74
N ASN A 28 9.01 -6.38 8.63
CA ASN A 28 9.05 -7.34 7.54
C ASN A 28 8.01 -8.43 7.76
N GLN A 29 7.40 -8.90 6.68
CA GLN A 29 6.32 -9.91 6.76
C GLN A 29 6.76 -11.23 7.41
N TYR A 30 8.05 -11.55 7.37
CA TYR A 30 8.61 -12.76 7.97
C TYR A 30 8.95 -12.60 9.46
N GLN A 31 8.91 -11.40 10.00
CA GLN A 31 9.11 -11.14 11.44
C GLN A 31 7.78 -11.26 12.19
N ILE A 32 7.04 -12.34 11.97
CA ILE A 32 5.85 -12.65 12.76
C ILE A 32 6.34 -13.20 14.09
N PRO A 33 5.99 -12.57 15.25
CA PRO A 33 6.35 -13.11 16.55
C PRO A 33 5.79 -14.53 16.70
N GLU A 34 6.63 -15.49 17.08
CA GLU A 34 6.27 -16.92 17.25
C GLU A 34 5.07 -17.15 18.19
N LYS A 35 4.74 -16.17 19.04
CA LYS A 35 3.71 -16.28 20.07
C LYS A 35 2.32 -15.83 19.64
N MET A 36 2.12 -15.39 18.40
CA MET A 36 0.77 -15.05 17.96
C MET A 36 0.06 -16.27 17.38
N PRO A 37 -1.19 -16.55 17.81
CA PRO A 37 -1.94 -17.67 17.25
C PRO A 37 -2.01 -17.48 15.74
N LEU A 38 -1.44 -18.43 15.01
CA LEU A 38 -1.52 -18.51 13.58
C LEU A 38 -3.00 -18.55 13.19
N VAL A 39 -3.42 -17.61 12.41
CA VAL A 39 -4.65 -17.76 11.64
C VAL A 39 -4.47 -19.05 10.84
N ASN A 40 -5.48 -19.91 10.88
CA ASN A 40 -5.53 -21.22 10.28
C ASN A 40 -4.69 -21.29 8.99
N LYS A 41 -3.74 -22.20 8.92
CA LYS A 41 -2.85 -22.40 7.76
C LYS A 41 -3.60 -22.64 6.45
N ASP A 42 -4.84 -23.09 6.54
CA ASP A 42 -5.74 -23.35 5.42
C ASP A 42 -6.54 -22.11 4.99
N SER A 43 -6.32 -20.95 5.64
CA SER A 43 -6.98 -19.72 5.21
C SER A 43 -6.43 -19.28 3.86
N ILE A 44 -7.30 -18.72 3.03
CA ILE A 44 -6.94 -18.10 1.73
C ILE A 44 -5.87 -17.01 1.85
N TRP A 45 -5.57 -16.56 3.07
CA TRP A 45 -4.61 -15.52 3.41
C TRP A 45 -3.20 -16.06 3.66
N GLY A 46 -3.01 -17.39 3.72
CA GLY A 46 -1.72 -18.04 3.95
C GLY A 46 -1.07 -17.66 5.28
N ASP A 47 0.23 -17.85 5.35
CA ASP A 47 1.04 -17.59 6.55
C ASP A 47 1.37 -16.10 6.76
N TYR A 48 0.87 -15.21 5.90
CA TYR A 48 1.23 -13.79 5.89
C TYR A 48 0.20 -12.94 6.63
N ARG A 49 0.68 -12.00 7.45
CA ARG A 49 -0.18 -11.00 8.05
C ARG A 49 -0.37 -9.85 7.08
N ASN A 50 -1.61 -9.67 6.71
CA ASN A 50 -2.03 -8.59 5.85
C ASN A 50 -2.78 -7.57 6.69
N HIS A 51 -2.16 -6.43 6.95
CA HIS A 51 -2.77 -5.33 7.66
C HIS A 51 -3.29 -4.30 6.65
N PHE A 52 -4.49 -3.84 6.88
CA PHE A 52 -5.14 -2.90 6.00
C PHE A 52 -5.44 -1.59 6.70
N SER A 53 -5.38 -0.52 5.95
CA SER A 53 -5.96 0.77 6.27
C SER A 53 -6.83 1.23 5.10
N GLN A 54 -7.70 2.18 5.35
CA GLN A 54 -8.62 2.70 4.35
C GLN A 54 -8.31 4.15 4.03
N ILE A 55 -8.30 4.46 2.74
CA ILE A 55 -8.31 5.80 2.18
C ILE A 55 -9.52 5.92 1.26
N GLY A 56 -10.11 7.08 1.13
CA GLY A 56 -11.26 7.22 0.25
C GLY A 56 -12.00 8.53 0.44
N ASN A 57 -13.08 8.65 -0.31
CA ASN A 57 -14.08 9.70 -0.19
C ASN A 57 -15.47 9.07 -0.29
N ASP A 58 -16.49 9.87 -0.59
CA ASP A 58 -17.88 9.40 -0.61
C ASP A 58 -18.18 8.35 -1.71
N ARG A 59 -17.32 8.21 -2.73
CA ARG A 59 -17.60 7.38 -3.90
C ARG A 59 -16.57 6.30 -4.19
N ILE A 60 -15.35 6.40 -3.64
CA ILE A 60 -14.27 5.44 -3.89
C ILE A 60 -13.53 5.13 -2.61
N ILE A 61 -13.21 3.87 -2.42
CA ILE A 61 -12.47 3.37 -1.27
C ILE A 61 -11.24 2.60 -1.76
N GLY A 62 -10.08 2.96 -1.25
CA GLY A 62 -8.84 2.21 -1.39
C GLY A 62 -8.52 1.47 -0.09
N LEU A 63 -8.51 0.14 -0.12
CA LEU A 63 -8.02 -0.69 0.97
C LEU A 63 -6.51 -0.92 0.77
N THR A 64 -5.72 -0.19 1.53
CA THR A 64 -4.26 -0.16 1.43
C THR A 64 -3.64 -1.24 2.30
N SER A 65 -2.73 -2.02 1.74
CA SER A 65 -2.06 -3.13 2.42
C SER A 65 -0.64 -2.77 2.83
N ASN A 66 -0.16 -3.38 3.94
CA ASN A 66 1.23 -3.30 4.35
C ASN A 66 2.22 -3.86 3.30
N PHE A 67 1.75 -4.62 2.31
CA PHE A 67 2.55 -5.05 1.15
C PHE A 67 2.71 -3.97 0.09
N GLY A 68 1.99 -2.86 0.20
CA GLY A 68 2.09 -1.74 -0.74
C GLY A 68 1.05 -1.75 -1.85
N TYR A 69 0.19 -2.77 -1.95
CA TYR A 69 -0.91 -2.76 -2.91
C TYR A 69 -2.17 -2.11 -2.34
N ILE A 70 -3.08 -1.77 -3.24
CA ILE A 70 -4.37 -1.15 -2.93
C ILE A 70 -5.46 -1.91 -3.66
N LYS A 71 -6.46 -2.38 -2.91
CA LYS A 71 -7.71 -2.89 -3.47
C LYS A 71 -8.71 -1.75 -3.56
N ILE A 72 -9.42 -1.65 -4.67
CA ILE A 72 -10.36 -0.57 -4.91
C ILE A 72 -11.78 -1.09 -4.84
N ARG A 73 -12.60 -0.39 -4.06
CA ARG A 73 -14.02 -0.64 -3.93
C ARG A 73 -14.80 0.63 -4.28
N GLN A 74 -15.93 0.47 -4.94
CA GLN A 74 -16.87 1.52 -5.26
C GLN A 74 -18.27 1.02 -4.93
N ASP A 75 -19.01 1.79 -4.14
CA ASP A 75 -20.30 1.33 -3.58
C ASP A 75 -21.52 1.92 -4.27
N GLU A 76 -21.37 2.87 -5.18
CA GLU A 76 -22.47 3.47 -5.90
C GLU A 76 -23.24 2.43 -6.73
N GLY A 77 -24.53 2.31 -6.47
CA GLY A 77 -25.37 1.31 -7.13
C GLY A 77 -25.09 -0.14 -6.72
N GLY A 78 -24.53 -0.34 -5.53
CA GLY A 78 -24.13 -1.61 -4.93
C GLY A 78 -22.61 -1.84 -4.95
N PRO A 79 -22.09 -2.63 -3.98
CA PRO A 79 -20.66 -2.81 -3.83
C PRO A 79 -20.02 -3.43 -5.07
N LYS A 80 -19.02 -2.74 -5.60
CA LYS A 80 -18.19 -3.21 -6.71
C LYS A 80 -16.75 -3.29 -6.26
N ILE A 81 -16.11 -4.40 -6.57
CA ILE A 81 -14.66 -4.57 -6.41
C ILE A 81 -14.04 -4.37 -7.79
N LEU A 82 -13.13 -3.42 -7.90
CA LEU A 82 -12.53 -3.03 -9.19
C LEU A 82 -11.23 -3.76 -9.48
N ASN A 83 -10.58 -4.29 -8.44
CA ASN A 83 -9.39 -5.13 -8.53
C ASN A 83 -9.27 -6.00 -7.28
N ASP A 84 -8.52 -7.09 -7.35
CA ASP A 84 -8.28 -7.95 -6.21
C ASP A 84 -6.80 -8.38 -6.12
N TYR A 85 -6.43 -8.89 -4.94
CA TYR A 85 -5.11 -9.46 -4.69
C TYR A 85 -5.26 -10.97 -4.47
N ASP A 86 -5.00 -11.73 -5.52
CA ASP A 86 -4.92 -13.18 -5.53
C ASP A 86 -3.73 -13.63 -6.42
N PRO A 87 -2.51 -13.66 -5.84
CA PRO A 87 -1.31 -14.00 -6.61
C PRO A 87 -1.35 -15.39 -7.25
N LYS A 88 -2.13 -16.31 -6.69
CA LYS A 88 -2.30 -17.67 -7.25
C LYS A 88 -3.00 -17.64 -8.61
N ASN A 89 -3.88 -16.67 -8.79
CA ASN A 89 -4.61 -16.42 -10.03
C ASN A 89 -4.02 -15.25 -10.85
N GLY A 90 -2.83 -14.76 -10.48
CA GLY A 90 -2.14 -13.68 -11.21
C GLY A 90 -2.71 -12.29 -10.96
N GLN A 91 -3.53 -12.11 -9.92
CA GLN A 91 -4.13 -10.83 -9.57
C GLN A 91 -3.31 -10.14 -8.48
N TYR A 92 -2.83 -8.93 -8.74
CA TYR A 92 -1.95 -8.20 -7.82
C TYR A 92 -2.54 -6.88 -7.34
N ALA A 93 -3.86 -6.68 -7.44
CA ALA A 93 -4.53 -5.43 -7.08
C ALA A 93 -3.94 -4.22 -7.84
N GLY A 94 -3.35 -3.24 -7.15
CA GLY A 94 -2.74 -2.09 -7.83
C GLY A 94 -2.16 -1.08 -6.88
N GLY A 95 -1.94 0.14 -7.36
CA GLY A 95 -1.48 1.25 -6.53
C GLY A 95 0.01 1.19 -6.20
N PHE A 96 0.80 0.48 -6.97
CA PHE A 96 2.25 0.42 -6.85
C PHE A 96 2.92 0.55 -8.22
N GLY A 97 4.22 0.74 -8.21
CA GLY A 97 4.95 0.87 -9.45
C GLY A 97 6.41 0.49 -9.34
N TYR A 98 7.10 0.62 -10.45
CA TYR A 98 8.49 0.26 -10.63
C TYR A 98 9.24 1.42 -11.28
N PHE A 99 10.37 1.78 -10.71
CA PHE A 99 11.34 2.67 -11.34
C PHE A 99 12.57 1.87 -11.76
N THR A 100 13.02 2.08 -13.00
CA THR A 100 14.26 1.49 -13.49
C THR A 100 15.08 2.47 -14.31
N ASP A 101 16.39 2.42 -14.15
CA ASP A 101 17.38 3.11 -14.98
C ASP A 101 18.03 2.18 -16.02
N GLY A 102 17.49 0.96 -16.16
CA GLY A 102 18.02 -0.09 -17.04
C GLY A 102 19.10 -0.96 -16.38
N LYS A 103 19.56 -0.62 -15.17
CA LYS A 103 20.52 -1.41 -14.36
C LYS A 103 19.87 -1.88 -13.07
N ASP A 104 19.27 -0.93 -12.36
CA ASP A 104 18.57 -1.17 -11.12
C ASP A 104 17.06 -1.06 -11.32
N CYS A 105 16.30 -1.74 -10.48
CA CYS A 105 14.86 -1.63 -10.40
C CYS A 105 14.41 -1.52 -8.94
N LEU A 106 13.61 -0.51 -8.63
CA LEU A 106 12.98 -0.35 -7.34
C LEU A 106 11.46 -0.41 -7.48
N SER A 107 10.80 -1.11 -6.56
CA SER A 107 9.35 -1.22 -6.53
C SER A 107 8.77 -0.62 -5.25
N THR A 108 7.61 0.02 -5.37
CA THR A 108 6.77 0.40 -4.22
C THR A 108 5.79 -0.70 -3.79
N PHE A 109 5.91 -1.89 -4.35
CA PHE A 109 5.41 -3.13 -3.79
C PHE A 109 6.50 -3.73 -2.89
N TYR A 110 6.10 -4.35 -1.77
CA TYR A 110 7.04 -4.90 -0.80
C TYR A 110 8.01 -5.90 -1.43
N GLN A 111 9.30 -5.71 -1.15
CA GLN A 111 10.37 -6.64 -1.48
C GLN A 111 11.25 -6.84 -0.24
N GLU A 112 11.51 -8.09 0.13
CA GLU A 112 12.12 -8.47 1.39
C GLU A 112 13.50 -7.83 1.65
N GLN A 113 14.27 -7.59 0.61
CA GLN A 113 15.67 -7.11 0.71
C GLN A 113 15.83 -5.59 0.59
N GLN A 114 14.72 -4.85 0.51
CA GLN A 114 14.77 -3.41 0.30
C GLN A 114 14.28 -2.66 1.54
N ASP A 115 14.87 -1.48 1.77
CA ASP A 115 14.44 -0.55 2.81
C ASP A 115 13.10 0.07 2.41
N PHE A 116 12.03 -0.56 2.85
CA PHE A 116 10.66 -0.24 2.48
C PHE A 116 9.85 0.22 3.69
N GLU A 117 9.47 1.47 3.70
CA GLU A 117 8.63 2.06 4.73
C GLU A 117 7.22 2.34 4.18
N ARG A 118 6.21 2.14 5.01
CA ARG A 118 4.80 2.40 4.71
C ARG A 118 4.23 3.28 5.80
N TYR A 119 3.46 4.28 5.40
CA TYR A 119 2.83 5.23 6.30
C TYR A 119 1.33 5.22 6.05
N PHE A 120 0.59 4.81 7.06
CA PHE A 120 -0.86 4.86 7.08
C PHE A 120 -1.27 6.12 7.80
N GLY A 121 -1.52 7.19 7.04
CA GLY A 121 -1.88 8.51 7.56
C GLY A 121 -3.38 8.80 7.45
N CYS A 122 -3.78 9.95 7.97
CA CYS A 122 -5.14 10.43 7.88
C CYS A 122 -5.46 10.81 6.43
N GLY A 123 -6.21 9.94 5.73
CA GLY A 123 -6.63 10.17 4.34
C GLY A 123 -5.59 9.86 3.27
N TYR A 124 -4.42 9.32 3.62
CA TYR A 124 -3.41 8.94 2.66
C TYR A 124 -2.68 7.65 3.02
N PHE A 125 -2.12 7.01 2.00
CA PHE A 125 -1.17 5.92 2.13
C PHE A 125 0.13 6.29 1.41
N LYS A 126 1.24 6.34 2.15
CA LYS A 126 2.55 6.70 1.60
C LYS A 126 3.51 5.53 1.71
N LYS A 127 4.27 5.31 0.67
CA LYS A 127 5.34 4.31 0.59
C LYS A 127 6.64 4.99 0.24
N THR A 128 7.70 4.58 0.93
CA THR A 128 9.05 5.06 0.68
C THR A 128 9.96 3.88 0.47
N ILE A 129 10.71 3.90 -0.61
CA ILE A 129 11.77 2.92 -0.89
C ILE A 129 13.01 3.64 -1.36
N LYS A 130 14.16 3.16 -0.94
CA LYS A 130 15.44 3.76 -1.33
C LYS A 130 16.51 2.71 -1.57
N ASN A 131 17.43 3.07 -2.44
CA ASN A 131 18.72 2.40 -2.58
C ASN A 131 19.85 3.45 -2.55
N LYS A 132 21.05 3.04 -2.91
CA LYS A 132 22.22 3.92 -2.96
C LYS A 132 22.06 5.11 -3.92
N ASN A 133 21.35 4.90 -5.03
CA ASN A 133 21.31 5.83 -6.15
C ASN A 133 20.06 6.72 -6.15
N TYR A 134 18.93 6.24 -5.64
CA TYR A 134 17.67 6.98 -5.63
C TYR A 134 16.75 6.59 -4.50
N SER A 135 15.83 7.48 -4.19
CA SER A 135 14.69 7.23 -3.32
C SER A 135 13.38 7.55 -4.03
N ILE A 136 12.36 6.76 -3.73
CA ILE A 136 11.02 6.90 -4.31
C ILE A 136 10.04 7.08 -3.17
N ASN A 137 9.20 8.11 -3.29
CA ASN A 137 8.03 8.30 -2.44
C ASN A 137 6.79 8.21 -3.33
N GLN A 138 5.90 7.31 -3.01
CA GLN A 138 4.58 7.22 -3.62
C GLN A 138 3.53 7.49 -2.55
N THR A 139 2.68 8.49 -2.78
CA THR A 139 1.56 8.82 -1.89
C THR A 139 0.27 8.66 -2.67
N VAL A 140 -0.65 7.86 -2.13
CA VAL A 140 -1.98 7.64 -2.71
C VAL A 140 -3.03 8.17 -1.76
N PHE A 141 -3.98 8.92 -2.30
CA PHE A 141 -5.08 9.53 -1.56
C PHE A 141 -6.29 9.74 -2.48
N ALA A 142 -7.46 9.91 -1.88
CA ALA A 142 -8.65 10.40 -2.58
C ALA A 142 -8.80 11.90 -2.30
N PRO A 143 -9.19 12.73 -3.29
CA PRO A 143 -9.58 14.11 -3.01
C PRO A 143 -10.83 14.15 -2.13
N TYR A 144 -10.99 15.23 -1.39
CA TYR A 144 -12.21 15.47 -0.64
C TYR A 144 -13.38 15.71 -1.62
N GLY A 145 -14.55 15.18 -1.29
CA GLY A 145 -15.73 15.30 -2.12
C GLY A 145 -16.16 13.96 -2.70
N ASP A 146 -16.84 13.99 -3.84
CA ASP A 146 -17.52 12.85 -4.45
C ASP A 146 -16.93 12.42 -5.82
N ASP A 147 -15.77 12.91 -6.18
CA ASP A 147 -15.06 12.44 -7.37
C ASP A 147 -14.53 11.01 -7.17
N PRO A 148 -14.91 10.02 -7.99
CA PRO A 148 -14.53 8.62 -7.82
C PRO A 148 -13.12 8.36 -8.33
N VAL A 149 -12.12 9.05 -7.76
CA VAL A 149 -10.72 8.96 -8.16
C VAL A 149 -9.80 8.70 -6.98
N LEU A 150 -8.72 7.94 -7.23
CA LEU A 150 -7.55 7.87 -6.38
C LEU A 150 -6.39 8.52 -7.12
N ILE A 151 -5.68 9.40 -6.43
CA ILE A 151 -4.52 10.12 -6.97
C ILE A 151 -3.26 9.43 -6.45
N SER A 152 -2.38 9.05 -7.38
CA SER A 152 -1.04 8.52 -7.06
C SER A 152 0.00 9.59 -7.37
N LYS A 153 0.61 10.15 -6.32
CA LYS A 153 1.69 11.14 -6.43
C LYS A 153 3.04 10.45 -6.26
N ILE A 154 3.88 10.53 -7.29
CA ILE A 154 5.21 9.94 -7.31
C ILE A 154 6.27 11.02 -7.22
N SER A 155 7.25 10.82 -6.34
CA SER A 155 8.45 11.65 -6.25
C SER A 155 9.68 10.75 -6.29
N ILE A 156 10.55 10.96 -7.27
CA ILE A 156 11.80 10.21 -7.43
C ILE A 156 12.95 11.18 -7.26
N THR A 157 13.80 10.90 -6.29
CA THR A 157 14.99 11.70 -5.98
C THR A 157 16.25 10.95 -6.41
N ASN A 158 17.07 11.58 -7.22
CA ASN A 158 18.37 11.06 -7.62
C ASN A 158 19.43 11.43 -6.57
N ASN A 159 19.98 10.43 -5.89
CA ASN A 159 21.00 10.56 -4.85
C ASN A 159 22.40 10.19 -5.36
N SER A 160 22.55 9.83 -6.63
CA SER A 160 23.81 9.28 -7.17
C SER A 160 24.88 10.32 -7.47
N GLY A 161 24.53 11.61 -7.50
CA GLY A 161 25.43 12.69 -7.96
C GLY A 161 25.73 12.67 -9.47
N LYS A 162 25.07 11.80 -10.25
CA LYS A 162 25.22 11.66 -11.72
C LYS A 162 23.87 11.86 -12.38
N ASN A 163 23.86 12.21 -13.66
CA ASN A 163 22.63 12.19 -14.44
C ASN A 163 22.15 10.76 -14.62
N ILE A 164 20.91 10.52 -14.24
CA ILE A 164 20.23 9.23 -14.42
C ILE A 164 19.05 9.44 -15.35
N GLN A 165 18.94 8.60 -16.36
CA GLN A 165 17.76 8.48 -17.19
C GLN A 165 17.01 7.21 -16.76
N GLY A 166 15.76 7.36 -16.37
CA GLY A 166 14.95 6.24 -15.88
C GLY A 166 13.50 6.33 -16.33
N LYS A 167 12.79 5.25 -16.09
CA LYS A 167 11.35 5.13 -16.41
C LYS A 167 10.60 4.68 -15.17
N TRP A 168 9.41 5.24 -14.97
CA TRP A 168 8.42 4.80 -14.00
C TRP A 168 7.31 4.04 -14.70
N PHE A 169 6.91 2.91 -14.12
CA PHE A 169 5.77 2.11 -14.55
C PHE A 169 4.81 1.99 -13.36
N GLU A 170 3.61 2.51 -13.50
CA GLU A 170 2.54 2.37 -12.53
C GLU A 170 1.71 1.13 -12.85
N TYR A 171 1.35 0.36 -11.83
CA TYR A 171 0.53 -0.84 -11.99
C TYR A 171 -0.81 -0.68 -11.27
N TRP A 172 -1.88 -0.89 -12.03
CA TRP A 172 -3.24 -1.03 -11.56
C TRP A 172 -3.87 -2.22 -12.26
N GLY A 173 -4.16 -3.28 -11.50
CA GLY A 173 -4.93 -4.42 -11.98
C GLY A 173 -6.39 -4.02 -12.16
N HIS A 174 -7.06 -4.71 -13.05
CA HIS A 174 -8.47 -4.52 -13.33
C HIS A 174 -9.16 -5.87 -13.35
N ASP A 175 -10.13 -6.04 -12.46
CA ASP A 175 -10.98 -7.22 -12.38
C ASP A 175 -12.28 -6.83 -11.67
N VAL A 176 -13.27 -6.45 -12.48
CA VAL A 176 -14.51 -5.87 -11.95
C VAL A 176 -15.54 -6.95 -11.70
N TYR A 177 -15.98 -7.06 -10.45
CA TYR A 177 -17.16 -7.83 -10.12
C TYR A 177 -18.06 -7.08 -9.13
N GLN A 178 -19.36 -7.27 -9.27
CA GLN A 178 -20.37 -6.69 -8.42
C GLN A 178 -20.97 -7.76 -7.53
N MET A 179 -20.99 -7.50 -6.22
CA MET A 179 -21.75 -8.33 -5.29
C MET A 179 -23.23 -8.02 -5.41
N THR A 180 -24.02 -8.97 -5.89
CA THR A 180 -25.48 -8.88 -5.89
C THR A 180 -26.02 -9.71 -4.73
N TYR A 181 -26.66 -9.04 -3.77
CA TYR A 181 -27.49 -9.75 -2.79
C TYR A 181 -28.81 -10.12 -3.47
N ARG A 182 -29.04 -11.41 -3.72
CA ARG A 182 -30.39 -11.88 -3.95
C ARG A 182 -31.09 -11.91 -2.59
N ALA A 183 -32.06 -11.05 -2.38
CA ALA A 183 -33.01 -11.24 -1.29
C ALA A 183 -33.69 -12.59 -1.54
N GLN A 184 -33.53 -13.53 -0.60
CA GLN A 184 -34.30 -14.77 -0.54
C GLN A 184 -35.65 -14.47 0.07
#